data_f8245f49f553736412d8c61616440582
#
_entry.id   f8245f49f553736412d8c61616440582
#
_cell.length_a   1.000
_cell.length_b   1.000
_cell.length_c   1.000
_cell.angle_alpha   90.00
_cell.angle_beta   90.00
_cell.angle_gamma   90.00
#
_symmetry.space_group_name_H-M   'P 1'
#
loop_
_entity.id
_entity.type
_entity.pdbx_description
1 polymer ?
#
loop_
_entity_poly.entity_id
_entity_poly.type
_entity_poly.pdbx_seq_one_letter_code
_entity_poly.pdbx_strand_id
1 'polypeptide(L)'
;MKSGAQTIYNDLLASEAALWESQMIPQSYAVQSTKMTRGAYKYIPSTYLICENDQAAPPQYQEMFAQMASSHVERCYSGHSPMLSQTGMLVGKIVEAVERAVAGSKP
;
A
#
# COMPACT_ATOMS: atom_id res chain seq x y z
N MET A 1 20.20 -1.13 10.35
CA MET A 1 19.08 -0.93 9.40
C MET A 1 18.45 -2.28 9.09
N LYS A 2 17.11 -2.35 9.12
CA LYS A 2 16.42 -3.59 8.77
C LYS A 2 16.51 -3.87 7.27
N SER A 3 16.61 -5.15 6.91
CA SER A 3 16.64 -5.57 5.51
C SER A 3 15.28 -5.44 4.83
N GLY A 4 15.25 -5.53 3.49
CA GLY A 4 14.00 -5.58 2.73
C GLY A 4 13.14 -6.77 3.12
N ALA A 5 13.75 -7.92 3.44
CA ALA A 5 13.02 -9.08 3.90
C ALA A 5 12.27 -8.81 5.21
N GLN A 6 12.82 -7.97 6.08
CA GLN A 6 12.21 -7.62 7.37
C GLN A 6 11.19 -6.49 7.28
N THR A 7 11.24 -5.66 6.26
CA THR A 7 10.38 -4.46 6.14
C THR A 7 9.36 -4.59 5.03
N ILE A 8 9.78 -4.82 3.80
CA ILE A 8 8.91 -4.85 2.62
C ILE A 8 8.24 -6.21 2.45
N TYR A 9 8.93 -7.28 2.85
CA TYR A 9 8.48 -8.67 2.66
C TYR A 9 8.30 -9.42 3.97
N ASN A 10 7.97 -8.70 5.05
CA ASN A 10 8.01 -9.24 6.42
C ASN A 10 7.00 -10.36 6.70
N ASP A 11 5.92 -10.47 5.95
CA ASP A 11 4.88 -11.48 6.15
C ASP A 11 4.90 -12.61 5.10
N LEU A 12 5.98 -12.70 4.32
CA LEU A 12 6.22 -13.85 3.45
C LEU A 12 7.01 -14.92 4.20
N LEU A 13 6.99 -16.16 3.67
CA LEU A 13 7.91 -17.20 4.14
C LEU A 13 9.34 -16.70 3.96
N ALA A 14 10.24 -17.12 4.87
CA ALA A 14 11.62 -16.62 4.89
C ALA A 14 12.34 -16.81 3.54
N SER A 15 12.12 -17.95 2.88
CA SER A 15 12.72 -18.22 1.57
C SER A 15 12.20 -17.31 0.47
N GLU A 16 10.92 -17.01 0.49
CA GLU A 16 10.31 -16.09 -0.47
C GLU A 16 10.75 -14.66 -0.23
N ALA A 17 10.79 -14.23 1.01
CA ALA A 17 11.28 -12.90 1.38
C ALA A 17 12.72 -12.69 0.92
N ALA A 18 13.57 -13.69 1.11
CA ALA A 18 14.96 -13.65 0.66
C ALA A 18 15.08 -13.57 -0.86
N LEU A 19 14.24 -14.32 -1.57
CA LEU A 19 14.20 -14.28 -3.04
C LEU A 19 13.84 -12.89 -3.55
N TRP A 20 12.78 -12.30 -3.03
CA TRP A 20 12.35 -10.98 -3.45
C TRP A 20 13.37 -9.89 -3.08
N GLU A 21 13.96 -9.99 -1.89
CA GLU A 21 15.01 -9.07 -1.47
C GLU A 21 16.21 -9.12 -2.43
N SER A 22 16.58 -10.32 -2.90
CA SER A 22 17.70 -10.48 -3.82
C SER A 22 17.49 -9.80 -5.18
N GLN A 23 16.24 -9.51 -5.51
CA GLN A 23 15.87 -8.87 -6.78
C GLN A 23 15.69 -7.35 -6.67
N MET A 24 15.84 -6.80 -5.47
CA MET A 24 15.74 -5.34 -5.27
C MET A 24 16.91 -4.61 -5.94
N ILE A 25 16.60 -3.48 -6.54
CA ILE A 25 17.59 -2.60 -7.19
C ILE A 25 17.56 -1.22 -6.54
N PRO A 26 18.66 -0.48 -6.57
CA PRO A 26 18.70 0.90 -6.07
C PRO A 26 17.75 1.80 -6.87
N GLN A 27 17.21 2.80 -6.20
CA GLN A 27 16.34 3.82 -6.78
C GLN A 27 16.98 5.20 -6.56
N SER A 28 16.86 6.08 -7.54
CA SER A 28 17.37 7.45 -7.40
C SER A 28 16.59 8.18 -6.29
N TYR A 29 17.32 8.83 -5.39
CA TYR A 29 16.72 9.66 -4.35
C TYR A 29 15.86 10.79 -4.91
N ALA A 30 16.19 11.30 -6.10
CA ALA A 30 15.42 12.35 -6.75
C ALA A 30 13.95 11.97 -6.97
N VAL A 31 13.64 10.67 -7.12
CA VAL A 31 12.26 10.18 -7.23
C VAL A 31 11.43 10.59 -6.02
N GLN A 32 12.02 10.54 -4.82
CA GLN A 32 11.32 10.87 -3.57
C GLN A 32 11.29 12.37 -3.29
N SER A 33 12.25 13.13 -3.80
CA SER A 33 12.38 14.55 -3.51
C SER A 33 11.73 15.45 -4.56
N THR A 34 11.36 14.91 -5.72
CA THR A 34 10.70 15.69 -6.78
C THR A 34 9.26 16.01 -6.37
N LYS A 35 8.91 17.29 -6.43
CA LYS A 35 7.56 17.72 -6.08
C LYS A 35 6.55 17.26 -7.13
N MET A 36 5.42 16.74 -6.66
CA MET A 36 4.31 16.40 -7.53
C MET A 36 3.56 17.67 -7.93
N THR A 37 3.15 17.74 -9.18
CA THR A 37 2.34 18.85 -9.67
C THR A 37 0.86 18.64 -9.46
N ARG A 38 0.41 17.39 -9.35
CA ARG A 38 -0.99 17.03 -9.13
C ARG A 38 -1.10 15.78 -8.26
N GLY A 39 -2.15 15.74 -7.43
CA GLY A 39 -2.54 14.55 -6.70
C GLY A 39 -3.97 14.18 -7.07
N ALA A 40 -4.17 13.02 -7.69
CA ALA A 40 -5.50 12.58 -8.14
C ALA A 40 -6.51 12.50 -7.00
N TYR A 41 -6.07 12.15 -5.80
CA TYR A 41 -6.92 12.06 -4.62
C TYR A 41 -7.61 13.38 -4.26
N LYS A 42 -7.15 14.50 -4.78
CA LYS A 42 -7.78 15.81 -4.57
C LYS A 42 -9.04 16.00 -5.40
N TYR A 43 -9.20 15.21 -6.46
CA TYR A 43 -10.28 15.36 -7.43
C TYR A 43 -11.14 14.12 -7.56
N ILE A 44 -10.61 12.96 -7.20
CA ILE A 44 -11.25 11.66 -7.38
C ILE A 44 -11.32 10.97 -6.02
N PRO A 45 -12.48 10.41 -5.64
CA PRO A 45 -12.58 9.63 -4.41
C PRO A 45 -11.57 8.48 -4.42
N SER A 46 -10.90 8.26 -3.29
CA SER A 46 -9.86 7.25 -3.17
C SER A 46 -10.13 6.33 -1.99
N THR A 47 -9.57 5.13 -2.04
CA THR A 47 -9.56 4.17 -0.95
C THR A 47 -8.13 3.90 -0.53
N TYR A 48 -7.87 3.93 0.76
CA TYR A 48 -6.57 3.56 1.34
C TYR A 48 -6.73 2.28 2.13
N LEU A 49 -5.98 1.25 1.75
CA LEU A 49 -5.94 -0.01 2.48
C LEU A 49 -4.77 0.03 3.47
N ILE A 50 -5.09 0.15 4.75
CA ILE A 50 -4.06 0.16 5.80
C ILE A 50 -3.62 -1.27 6.08
N CYS A 51 -2.32 -1.52 5.95
CA CYS A 51 -1.69 -2.80 6.23
C CYS A 51 -1.16 -2.78 7.66
N GLU A 52 -1.86 -3.48 8.57
CA GLU A 52 -1.61 -3.40 10.02
C GLU A 52 -0.25 -3.97 10.45
N ASN A 53 0.31 -4.92 9.68
CA ASN A 53 1.60 -5.55 9.99
C ASN A 53 2.73 -5.00 9.13
N ASP A 54 2.55 -3.86 8.51
CA ASP A 54 3.56 -3.23 7.67
C ASP A 54 4.73 -2.74 8.53
N GLN A 55 5.93 -3.19 8.19
CA GLN A 55 7.18 -2.82 8.87
C GLN A 55 7.98 -1.76 8.09
N ALA A 56 7.56 -1.43 6.87
CA ALA A 56 8.17 -0.36 6.09
C ALA A 56 7.45 0.98 6.33
N ALA A 57 6.12 0.97 6.29
CA ALA A 57 5.29 2.13 6.59
C ALA A 57 4.34 1.77 7.74
N PRO A 58 4.69 2.09 9.01
CA PRO A 58 3.86 1.75 10.16
C PRO A 58 2.42 2.25 10.02
N PRO A 59 1.42 1.54 10.58
CA PRO A 59 0.01 1.88 10.42
C PRO A 59 -0.35 3.32 10.78
N GLN A 60 0.28 3.89 11.80
CA GLN A 60 -0.01 5.27 12.19
C GLN A 60 0.34 6.29 11.10
N TYR A 61 1.38 6.05 10.32
CA TYR A 61 1.70 6.90 9.17
C TYR A 61 0.72 6.68 8.01
N GLN A 62 0.28 5.45 7.81
CA GLN A 62 -0.73 5.14 6.81
C GLN A 62 -2.06 5.83 7.13
N GLU A 63 -2.45 5.86 8.40
CA GLU A 63 -3.64 6.58 8.85
C GLU A 63 -3.53 8.08 8.54
N MET A 64 -2.36 8.66 8.79
CA MET A 64 -2.12 10.07 8.48
C MET A 64 -2.24 10.33 6.97
N PHE A 65 -1.65 9.48 6.13
CA PHE A 65 -1.75 9.63 4.68
C PHE A 65 -3.19 9.49 4.19
N ALA A 66 -3.94 8.54 4.74
CA ALA A 66 -5.34 8.34 4.39
C ALA A 66 -6.18 9.58 4.74
N GLN A 67 -5.93 10.18 5.90
CA GLN A 67 -6.61 11.41 6.32
C GLN A 67 -6.26 12.59 5.40
N MET A 68 -4.98 12.76 5.10
CA MET A 68 -4.53 13.84 4.21
C MET A 68 -5.15 13.73 2.81
N ALA A 69 -5.39 12.51 2.35
CA ALA A 69 -6.00 12.25 1.05
C ALA A 69 -7.54 12.23 1.11
N SER A 70 -8.13 12.33 2.31
CA SER A 70 -9.58 12.16 2.53
C SER A 70 -10.09 10.85 1.95
N SER A 71 -9.30 9.79 2.07
CA SER A 71 -9.61 8.49 1.52
C SER A 71 -10.64 7.74 2.37
N HIS A 72 -11.44 6.90 1.72
CA HIS A 72 -12.16 5.84 2.42
C HIS A 72 -11.13 4.84 2.96
N VAL A 73 -11.19 4.51 4.24
CA VAL A 73 -10.21 3.65 4.89
C VAL A 73 -10.72 2.23 4.99
N GLU A 74 -9.90 1.28 4.53
CA GLU A 74 -10.05 -0.16 4.75
C GLU A 74 -8.81 -0.66 5.47
N ARG A 75 -8.92 -1.80 6.17
CA ARG A 75 -7.81 -2.36 6.93
C ARG A 75 -7.62 -3.84 6.61
N CYS A 76 -6.37 -4.30 6.72
CA CYS A 76 -6.04 -5.72 6.61
C CYS A 76 -4.83 -6.02 7.51
N TYR A 77 -4.53 -7.30 7.70
CA TYR A 77 -3.43 -7.73 8.57
C TYR A 77 -2.18 -8.13 7.79
N SER A 78 -2.02 -7.65 6.57
CA SER A 78 -0.82 -7.94 5.79
C SER A 78 0.36 -7.05 6.19
N GLY A 79 1.55 -7.45 5.74
CA GLY A 79 2.72 -6.57 5.69
C GLY A 79 2.67 -5.63 4.50
N HIS A 80 3.82 -5.11 4.11
CA HIS A 80 3.94 -4.08 3.08
C HIS A 80 3.57 -4.55 1.68
N SER A 81 3.61 -5.85 1.40
CA SER A 81 3.42 -6.41 0.06
C SER A 81 2.26 -7.42 0.01
N PRO A 82 1.01 -6.98 0.24
CA PRO A 82 -0.15 -7.88 0.22
C PRO A 82 -0.38 -8.53 -1.13
N MET A 83 0.11 -7.95 -2.22
CA MET A 83 0.01 -8.56 -3.56
C MET A 83 0.76 -9.88 -3.62
N LEU A 84 1.74 -10.10 -2.76
CA LEU A 84 2.51 -11.35 -2.67
C LEU A 84 2.01 -12.26 -1.55
N SER A 85 1.73 -11.70 -0.37
CA SER A 85 1.39 -12.49 0.81
C SER A 85 -0.08 -12.83 0.93
N GLN A 86 -0.97 -11.96 0.44
CA GLN A 86 -2.42 -12.10 0.60
C GLN A 86 -3.16 -11.64 -0.67
N THR A 87 -2.81 -12.25 -1.79
CA THR A 87 -3.32 -11.86 -3.11
C THR A 87 -4.85 -11.90 -3.18
N GLY A 88 -5.47 -12.95 -2.67
CA GLY A 88 -6.95 -13.09 -2.71
C GLY A 88 -7.65 -12.00 -1.92
N MET A 89 -7.15 -11.70 -0.72
CA MET A 89 -7.70 -10.61 0.10
C MET A 89 -7.58 -9.27 -0.65
N LEU A 90 -6.42 -9.00 -1.24
CA LEU A 90 -6.18 -7.75 -1.95
C LEU A 90 -7.10 -7.60 -3.16
N VAL A 91 -7.29 -8.67 -3.93
CA VAL A 91 -8.22 -8.66 -5.07
C VAL A 91 -9.63 -8.30 -4.60
N GLY A 92 -10.09 -8.90 -3.50
CA GLY A 92 -11.40 -8.58 -2.92
C GLY A 92 -11.52 -7.10 -2.54
N LYS A 93 -10.49 -6.54 -1.92
CA LYS A 93 -10.49 -5.11 -1.55
C LYS A 93 -10.51 -4.19 -2.77
N ILE A 94 -9.80 -4.55 -3.83
CA ILE A 94 -9.82 -3.79 -5.07
C ILE A 94 -11.21 -3.80 -5.71
N VAL A 95 -11.86 -4.97 -5.76
CA VAL A 95 -13.22 -5.11 -6.28
C VAL A 95 -14.20 -4.25 -5.48
N GLU A 96 -14.14 -4.30 -4.15
CA GLU A 96 -14.98 -3.48 -3.27
C GLU A 96 -14.78 -1.98 -3.54
N ALA A 97 -13.53 -1.55 -3.74
CA ALA A 97 -13.22 -0.15 -4.02
C ALA A 97 -13.81 0.29 -5.36
N VAL A 98 -13.73 -0.56 -6.39
CA VAL A 98 -14.33 -0.30 -7.70
C VAL A 98 -15.85 -0.21 -7.60
N GLU A 99 -16.49 -1.14 -6.91
CA GLU A 99 -17.95 -1.12 -6.70
C GLU A 99 -18.41 0.14 -5.99
N ARG A 100 -17.66 0.56 -4.96
CA ARG A 100 -17.95 1.79 -4.21
C ARG A 100 -17.82 3.02 -5.11
N ALA A 101 -16.80 3.08 -5.95
CA ALA A 101 -16.60 4.18 -6.89
C ALA A 101 -17.71 4.24 -7.94
N VAL A 102 -18.11 3.09 -8.47
CA VAL A 102 -19.21 3.00 -9.44
C VAL A 102 -20.53 3.45 -8.81
N ALA A 103 -20.82 3.00 -7.58
CA ALA A 103 -22.03 3.39 -6.87
C ALA A 103 -22.06 4.91 -6.60
N GLY A 104 -20.91 5.49 -6.24
CA GLY A 104 -20.80 6.93 -5.97
C GLY A 104 -20.88 7.80 -7.23
N SER A 105 -20.63 7.24 -8.42
CA SER A 105 -20.70 7.99 -9.68
C SER A 105 -22.09 8.00 -10.32
N LYS A 106 -23.03 7.22 -9.83
CA LYS A 106 -24.41 7.21 -10.33
C LYS A 106 -25.14 8.46 -9.90
N PRO A 107 -25.90 9.10 -10.81
CA PRO A 107 -26.70 10.25 -10.47
C PRO A 107 -27.86 9.92 -9.51
#